data_3311410352f19a7b63525f8141c77557
#
_entry.id   3311410352f19a7b63525f8141c77557
#
_cell.length_a   1.000
_cell.length_b   1.000
_cell.length_c   1.000
_cell.angle_alpha   90.00
_cell.angle_beta   90.00
_cell.angle_gamma   90.00
#
_symmetry.space_group_name_H-M   'P 1'
#
loop_
_entity.id
_entity.type
_entity.pdbx_description
1 polymer ?
#
loop_
_entity_poly.entity_id
_entity_poly.type
_entity_poly.pdbx_seq_one_letter_code
_entity_poly.pdbx_strand_id
1 'polypeptide(L)'
;MPQSRERRRPMTREEALRRQEQKRQIEEKRRESYELSKGPIDVPFCLMVLLLTAIGLVMLLSASFPSAYYETNGQNPLHYFIRQAVFAALGLSAMGIISKINYQRLRGLARPLLYVSIILLVLVIIPGVGQTRNNATRWLGVGDLFTFQPSEIAKMAVVLYFSDSISRKKERMKTFRYGIAPYLVILGVIALLMLLEPHLSGTILILGAGAVLMLVGGIQWRWVVMAVGFVAVVAVLMFSGVITYGQSRIAMWLDPFIDPRGDGYQLSQSLIAIGSGGIWGLGLGKSRQKFLYLPEEHNDFIFAIVCEELGLIGAIIIIILFVALILRGYWIALHARDRFGSLLVVGLVTLIAMQTFLNIAVVTGAVPTTGISLPFFSYGGTALAMQLG
;
A
#
# COMPACT_ATOMS: atom_id res chain seq x y z
N MET A 1 -24.18 -1.25 -52.61
CA MET A 1 -25.40 -0.70 -51.97
C MET A 1 -24.98 0.43 -51.07
N PRO A 2 -25.39 1.69 -51.25
CA PRO A 2 -24.98 2.81 -50.46
C PRO A 2 -25.84 2.86 -49.16
N GLN A 3 -25.19 2.88 -48.01
CA GLN A 3 -25.82 3.10 -46.72
C GLN A 3 -26.46 4.48 -46.69
N SER A 4 -27.79 4.51 -46.46
CA SER A 4 -28.60 5.70 -46.28
C SER A 4 -28.14 6.47 -45.05
N ARG A 5 -27.54 7.66 -45.24
CA ARG A 5 -27.35 8.66 -44.18
C ARG A 5 -28.75 9.13 -43.71
N GLU A 6 -29.23 8.59 -42.59
CA GLU A 6 -30.34 9.18 -41.87
C GLU A 6 -30.04 10.64 -41.52
N ARG A 7 -30.64 11.57 -42.24
CA ARG A 7 -30.63 13.01 -41.91
C ARG A 7 -31.37 13.17 -40.58
N ARG A 8 -30.59 13.42 -39.50
CA ARG A 8 -31.18 13.79 -38.18
C ARG A 8 -32.10 15.00 -38.41
N ARG A 9 -33.41 14.82 -38.17
CA ARG A 9 -34.41 15.92 -38.16
C ARG A 9 -33.92 17.06 -37.25
N PRO A 10 -34.00 18.33 -37.70
CA PRO A 10 -33.71 19.46 -36.81
C PRO A 10 -34.68 19.43 -35.62
N MET A 11 -34.10 19.56 -34.44
CA MET A 11 -34.83 19.50 -33.17
C MET A 11 -35.80 20.70 -33.06
N THR A 12 -37.03 20.46 -32.70
CA THR A 12 -38.00 21.54 -32.51
C THR A 12 -37.61 22.35 -31.26
N ARG A 13 -38.05 23.63 -31.21
CA ARG A 13 -37.79 24.52 -30.07
C ARG A 13 -38.29 23.94 -28.75
N GLU A 14 -39.40 23.23 -28.75
CA GLU A 14 -39.94 22.54 -27.58
C GLU A 14 -39.07 21.35 -27.13
N GLU A 15 -38.57 20.56 -28.05
CA GLU A 15 -37.63 19.45 -27.72
C GLU A 15 -36.32 19.96 -27.15
N ALA A 16 -35.84 21.11 -27.66
CA ALA A 16 -34.62 21.75 -27.13
C ALA A 16 -34.86 22.27 -25.68
N LEU A 17 -36.02 22.87 -25.40
CA LEU A 17 -36.40 23.31 -24.06
C LEU A 17 -36.54 22.14 -23.09
N ARG A 18 -37.27 21.08 -23.46
CA ARG A 18 -37.38 19.85 -22.65
C ARG A 18 -36.04 19.21 -22.35
N ARG A 19 -35.10 19.18 -23.30
CA ARG A 19 -33.74 18.72 -23.09
C ARG A 19 -32.92 19.62 -22.13
N GLN A 20 -33.11 20.92 -22.20
CA GLN A 20 -32.52 21.87 -21.26
C GLN A 20 -33.02 21.69 -19.84
N GLU A 21 -34.35 21.54 -19.69
CA GLU A 21 -34.97 21.26 -18.38
C GLU A 21 -34.52 19.92 -17.79
N GLN A 22 -34.46 18.84 -18.60
CA GLN A 22 -33.91 17.56 -18.17
C GLN A 22 -32.47 17.66 -17.74
N LYS A 23 -31.63 18.41 -18.46
CA LYS A 23 -30.25 18.64 -18.08
C LYS A 23 -30.13 19.41 -16.76
N ARG A 24 -30.98 20.46 -16.55
CA ARG A 24 -31.03 21.20 -15.30
C ARG A 24 -31.47 20.32 -14.13
N GLN A 25 -32.51 19.53 -14.28
CA GLN A 25 -32.96 18.59 -13.25
C GLN A 25 -31.92 17.52 -12.92
N ILE A 26 -31.17 17.02 -13.92
CA ILE A 26 -30.06 16.09 -13.71
C ILE A 26 -28.90 16.79 -12.99
N GLU A 27 -28.61 18.04 -13.31
CA GLU A 27 -27.56 18.82 -12.63
C GLU A 27 -27.96 19.19 -11.19
N GLU A 28 -29.20 19.54 -10.95
CA GLU A 28 -29.76 19.81 -9.60
C GLU A 28 -29.72 18.55 -8.74
N LYS A 29 -30.20 17.41 -9.24
CA LYS A 29 -30.07 16.10 -8.56
C LYS A 29 -28.66 15.71 -8.32
N ARG A 30 -27.73 16.02 -9.24
CA ARG A 30 -26.30 15.84 -9.03
C ARG A 30 -25.73 16.76 -7.95
N ARG A 31 -26.15 18.02 -7.88
CA ARG A 31 -25.73 18.97 -6.84
C ARG A 31 -26.28 18.56 -5.47
N GLU A 32 -27.57 18.22 -5.38
CA GLU A 32 -28.16 17.69 -4.13
C GLU A 32 -27.45 16.40 -3.66
N SER A 33 -27.22 15.44 -4.56
CA SER A 33 -26.48 14.23 -4.19
C SER A 33 -25.02 14.53 -3.82
N TYR A 34 -24.43 15.60 -4.34
CA TYR A 34 -23.10 16.06 -4.00
C TYR A 34 -23.05 16.72 -2.62
N GLU A 35 -24.00 17.59 -2.30
CA GLU A 35 -24.07 18.25 -0.99
C GLU A 35 -24.43 17.25 0.12
N LEU A 36 -25.33 16.31 -0.16
CA LEU A 36 -25.62 15.18 0.72
C LEU A 36 -24.44 14.21 0.90
N SER A 37 -23.45 14.22 -0.01
CA SER A 37 -22.25 13.35 0.10
C SER A 37 -21.13 13.95 0.96
N LYS A 38 -21.16 15.25 1.27
CA LYS A 38 -20.20 15.88 2.16
C LYS A 38 -20.52 15.48 3.61
N GLY A 39 -19.75 14.52 4.13
CA GLY A 39 -19.70 14.23 5.56
C GLY A 39 -18.68 15.14 6.27
N PRO A 40 -18.77 15.29 7.59
CA PRO A 40 -17.71 15.93 8.38
C PRO A 40 -16.42 15.11 8.26
N ILE A 41 -15.28 15.79 8.36
CA ILE A 41 -13.99 15.12 8.44
C ILE A 41 -13.95 14.29 9.72
N ASP A 42 -13.49 13.04 9.62
CA ASP A 42 -13.26 12.19 10.78
C ASP A 42 -12.00 12.65 11.52
N VAL A 43 -12.17 13.52 12.49
CA VAL A 43 -11.08 14.14 13.25
C VAL A 43 -10.20 13.09 13.94
N PRO A 44 -10.74 12.06 14.63
CA PRO A 44 -9.90 11.03 15.25
C PRO A 44 -9.00 10.29 14.25
N PHE A 45 -9.53 9.93 13.07
CA PHE A 45 -8.73 9.29 12.03
C PHE A 45 -7.60 10.20 11.54
N CYS A 46 -7.93 11.46 11.25
CA CYS A 46 -6.97 12.45 10.80
C CYS A 46 -5.86 12.71 11.84
N LEU A 47 -6.22 12.83 13.12
CA LEU A 47 -5.25 13.00 14.21
C LEU A 47 -4.31 11.81 14.35
N MET A 48 -4.81 10.57 14.24
CA MET A 48 -3.96 9.38 14.28
C MET A 48 -2.98 9.33 13.11
N VAL A 49 -3.41 9.68 11.89
CA VAL A 49 -2.52 9.77 10.71
C VAL A 49 -1.43 10.82 10.94
N LEU A 50 -1.79 12.00 11.42
CA LEU A 50 -0.84 13.07 11.70
C LEU A 50 0.15 12.67 12.80
N LEU A 51 -0.33 12.05 13.88
CA LEU A 51 0.49 11.61 14.99
C LEU A 51 1.48 10.52 14.57
N LEU A 52 1.01 9.48 13.84
CA LEU A 52 1.88 8.43 13.30
C LEU A 52 2.92 8.99 12.33
N THR A 53 2.53 9.93 11.46
CA THR A 53 3.46 10.59 10.53
C THR A 53 4.51 11.40 11.29
N ALA A 54 4.12 12.16 12.32
CA ALA A 54 5.05 12.93 13.13
C ALA A 54 6.04 12.05 13.90
N ILE A 55 5.56 10.99 14.56
CA ILE A 55 6.42 10.01 15.24
C ILE A 55 7.33 9.32 14.21
N GLY A 56 6.80 8.92 13.05
CA GLY A 56 7.57 8.30 11.98
C GLY A 56 8.71 9.18 11.47
N LEU A 57 8.47 10.49 11.28
CA LEU A 57 9.52 11.44 10.88
C LEU A 57 10.61 11.58 11.94
N VAL A 58 10.25 11.62 13.22
CA VAL A 58 11.23 11.66 14.32
C VAL A 58 12.07 10.40 14.37
N MET A 59 11.43 9.24 14.24
CA MET A 59 12.13 7.95 14.24
C MET A 59 13.00 7.78 13.00
N LEU A 60 12.53 8.24 11.83
CA LEU A 60 13.33 8.24 10.60
C LEU A 60 14.57 9.13 10.75
N LEU A 61 14.42 10.32 11.33
CA LEU A 61 15.56 11.20 11.59
C LEU A 61 16.61 10.49 12.45
N SER A 62 16.18 9.82 13.51
CA SER A 62 17.08 9.06 14.38
C SER A 62 17.76 7.90 13.64
N ALA A 63 16.96 7.08 12.94
CA ALA A 63 17.45 5.87 12.27
C ALA A 63 18.39 6.19 11.10
N SER A 64 18.05 7.21 10.27
CA SER A 64 18.78 7.50 9.04
C SER A 64 20.00 8.39 9.20
N PHE A 65 20.20 9.03 10.36
CA PHE A 65 21.29 9.99 10.58
C PHE A 65 22.68 9.41 10.34
N PRO A 66 23.04 8.22 10.91
CA PRO A 66 24.35 7.64 10.68
C PRO A 66 24.59 7.27 9.21
N SER A 67 23.64 6.61 8.57
CA SER A 67 23.75 6.20 7.16
C SER A 67 23.87 7.41 6.24
N ALA A 68 23.06 8.46 6.44
CA ALA A 68 23.18 9.70 5.69
C ALA A 68 24.54 10.39 5.88
N TYR A 69 25.08 10.35 7.10
CA TYR A 69 26.40 10.92 7.40
C TYR A 69 27.52 10.19 6.64
N TYR A 70 27.49 8.84 6.66
CA TYR A 70 28.49 8.04 5.95
C TYR A 70 28.37 8.15 4.44
N GLU A 71 27.18 8.08 3.87
CA GLU A 71 26.96 8.13 2.42
C GLU A 71 27.30 9.50 1.83
N THR A 72 27.08 10.58 2.59
CA THR A 72 27.38 11.94 2.14
C THR A 72 28.77 12.44 2.59
N ASN A 73 29.62 11.58 3.13
CA ASN A 73 30.93 11.96 3.71
C ASN A 73 30.83 13.15 4.69
N GLY A 74 29.78 13.14 5.51
CA GLY A 74 29.53 14.18 6.51
C GLY A 74 28.91 15.48 5.99
N GLN A 75 28.68 15.61 4.68
CA GLN A 75 28.17 16.86 4.10
C GLN A 75 26.66 17.10 4.36
N ASN A 76 25.85 16.01 4.37
CA ASN A 76 24.41 16.13 4.56
C ASN A 76 23.81 14.99 5.38
N PRO A 77 23.99 15.00 6.71
CA PRO A 77 23.44 13.94 7.58
C PRO A 77 21.92 13.96 7.68
N LEU A 78 21.25 15.00 7.20
CA LEU A 78 19.78 15.12 7.18
C LEU A 78 19.17 14.77 5.82
N HIS A 79 19.95 14.21 4.87
CA HIS A 79 19.50 13.95 3.51
C HIS A 79 18.18 13.19 3.44
N TYR A 80 18.08 12.06 4.11
CA TYR A 80 16.85 11.23 4.13
C TYR A 80 15.69 11.93 4.81
N PHE A 81 15.96 12.59 5.95
CA PHE A 81 14.92 13.31 6.70
C PHE A 81 14.31 14.46 5.91
N ILE A 82 15.15 15.34 5.31
CA ILE A 82 14.67 16.49 4.53
C ILE A 82 13.80 16.01 3.37
N ARG A 83 14.27 14.99 2.65
CA ARG A 83 13.52 14.42 1.52
C ARG A 83 12.17 13.85 1.98
N GLN A 84 12.14 13.10 3.06
CA GLN A 84 10.91 12.53 3.61
C GLN A 84 9.96 13.61 4.13
N ALA A 85 10.47 14.66 4.80
CA ALA A 85 9.68 15.78 5.29
C ALA A 85 9.01 16.56 4.15
N VAL A 86 9.73 16.78 3.03
CA VAL A 86 9.16 17.40 1.83
C VAL A 86 8.01 16.55 1.27
N PHE A 87 8.21 15.25 1.13
CA PHE A 87 7.14 14.37 0.65
C PHE A 87 5.98 14.22 1.64
N ALA A 88 6.24 14.29 2.95
CA ALA A 88 5.19 14.34 3.97
C ALA A 88 4.36 15.62 3.81
N ALA A 89 4.99 16.77 3.64
CA ALA A 89 4.30 18.04 3.42
C ALA A 89 3.47 18.04 2.12
N LEU A 90 4.01 17.46 1.03
CA LEU A 90 3.29 17.26 -0.22
C LEU A 90 2.10 16.32 -0.04
N GLY A 91 2.28 15.19 0.65
CA GLY A 91 1.22 14.23 0.93
C GLY A 91 0.11 14.82 1.81
N LEU A 92 0.45 15.56 2.87
CA LEU A 92 -0.52 16.26 3.73
C LEU A 92 -1.28 17.34 2.94
N SER A 93 -0.60 18.04 2.05
CA SER A 93 -1.25 19.00 1.15
C SER A 93 -2.21 18.31 0.19
N ALA A 94 -1.80 17.18 -0.39
CA ALA A 94 -2.64 16.35 -1.24
C ALA A 94 -3.85 15.83 -0.47
N MET A 95 -3.66 15.33 0.76
CA MET A 95 -4.75 14.90 1.66
C MET A 95 -5.78 16.02 1.85
N GLY A 96 -5.32 17.26 2.14
CA GLY A 96 -6.21 18.44 2.30
C GLY A 96 -6.95 18.81 1.01
N ILE A 97 -6.34 18.64 -0.16
CA ILE A 97 -6.97 18.90 -1.47
C ILE A 97 -7.96 17.78 -1.81
N ILE A 98 -7.56 16.51 -1.69
CA ILE A 98 -8.37 15.35 -2.05
C ILE A 98 -9.58 15.22 -1.13
N SER A 99 -9.46 15.58 0.16
CA SER A 99 -10.59 15.60 1.10
C SER A 99 -11.75 16.50 0.66
N LYS A 100 -11.48 17.51 -0.19
CA LYS A 100 -12.50 18.39 -0.75
C LYS A 100 -13.11 17.87 -2.05
N ILE A 101 -12.53 16.83 -2.65
CA ILE A 101 -12.99 16.24 -3.91
C ILE A 101 -14.01 15.15 -3.61
N ASN A 102 -15.10 15.12 -4.39
CA ASN A 102 -16.06 14.03 -4.28
C ASN A 102 -15.43 12.71 -4.76
N TYR A 103 -15.31 11.73 -3.85
CA TYR A 103 -14.74 10.41 -4.13
C TYR A 103 -15.46 9.66 -5.28
N GLN A 104 -16.72 9.99 -5.58
CA GLN A 104 -17.44 9.42 -6.73
C GLN A 104 -16.76 9.74 -8.09
N ARG A 105 -15.99 10.84 -8.16
CA ARG A 105 -15.22 11.17 -9.37
C ARG A 105 -14.10 10.17 -9.63
N LEU A 106 -13.57 9.55 -8.57
CA LEU A 106 -12.52 8.53 -8.67
C LEU A 106 -12.97 7.30 -9.46
N ARG A 107 -14.27 7.02 -9.55
CA ARG A 107 -14.80 5.93 -10.40
C ARG A 107 -14.41 6.09 -11.88
N GLY A 108 -14.36 7.33 -12.35
CA GLY A 108 -13.92 7.62 -13.73
C GLY A 108 -12.45 7.29 -13.98
N LEU A 109 -11.63 7.36 -12.92
CA LEU A 109 -10.20 7.07 -12.99
C LEU A 109 -9.86 5.58 -12.78
N ALA A 110 -10.81 4.75 -12.33
CA ALA A 110 -10.56 3.37 -11.94
C ALA A 110 -9.96 2.52 -13.08
N ARG A 111 -10.50 2.60 -14.29
CA ARG A 111 -9.98 1.87 -15.45
C ARG A 111 -8.70 2.49 -16.02
N PRO A 112 -8.64 3.80 -16.31
CA PRO A 112 -7.41 4.43 -16.78
C PRO A 112 -6.21 4.15 -15.84
N LEU A 113 -6.41 4.29 -14.53
CA LEU A 113 -5.34 4.08 -13.54
C LEU A 113 -4.84 2.62 -13.55
N LEU A 114 -5.75 1.64 -13.68
CA LEU A 114 -5.38 0.23 -13.80
C LEU A 114 -4.53 -0.02 -15.06
N TYR A 115 -4.92 0.51 -16.22
CA TYR A 115 -4.14 0.35 -17.44
C TYR A 115 -2.78 1.04 -17.35
N VAL A 116 -2.75 2.26 -16.82
CA VAL A 116 -1.49 2.99 -16.59
C VAL A 116 -0.57 2.21 -15.65
N SER A 117 -1.11 1.65 -14.55
CA SER A 117 -0.29 0.88 -13.61
C SER A 117 0.31 -0.39 -14.25
N ILE A 118 -0.45 -1.10 -15.10
CA ILE A 118 0.06 -2.27 -15.83
C ILE A 118 1.15 -1.84 -16.83
N ILE A 119 0.95 -0.74 -17.55
CA ILE A 119 1.96 -0.20 -18.49
C ILE A 119 3.24 0.16 -17.72
N LEU A 120 3.12 0.83 -16.57
CA LEU A 120 4.28 1.21 -15.75
C LEU A 120 5.03 -0.01 -15.20
N LEU A 121 4.33 -1.08 -14.79
CA LEU A 121 4.96 -2.33 -14.38
C LEU A 121 5.71 -3.00 -15.54
N VAL A 122 5.14 -3.00 -16.75
CA VAL A 122 5.82 -3.51 -17.94
C VAL A 122 7.07 -2.67 -18.24
N LEU A 123 7.00 -1.34 -18.14
CA LEU A 123 8.13 -0.45 -18.39
C LEU A 123 9.32 -0.70 -17.46
N VAL A 124 9.08 -1.04 -16.19
CA VAL A 124 10.17 -1.36 -15.23
C VAL A 124 10.97 -2.59 -15.67
N ILE A 125 10.31 -3.57 -16.28
CA ILE A 125 10.95 -4.83 -16.70
C ILE A 125 11.86 -4.61 -17.91
N ILE A 126 11.65 -3.53 -18.70
CA ILE A 126 12.43 -3.26 -19.89
C ILE A 126 13.87 -2.87 -19.50
N PRO A 127 14.89 -3.59 -19.99
CA PRO A 127 16.29 -3.24 -19.73
C PRO A 127 16.62 -1.80 -20.13
N GLY A 128 17.26 -1.06 -19.24
CA GLY A 128 17.65 0.33 -19.45
C GLY A 128 16.60 1.39 -19.13
N VAL A 129 15.36 1.00 -18.82
CA VAL A 129 14.29 1.92 -18.37
C VAL A 129 14.13 1.86 -16.85
N GLY A 130 14.10 0.66 -16.28
CA GLY A 130 14.02 0.45 -14.85
C GLY A 130 15.34 0.75 -14.14
N GLN A 131 15.28 1.37 -12.97
CA GLN A 131 16.43 1.61 -12.10
C GLN A 131 16.59 0.45 -11.13
N THR A 132 17.82 -0.09 -11.05
CA THR A 132 18.19 -1.18 -10.15
C THR A 132 18.73 -0.59 -8.84
N ARG A 133 18.12 -0.96 -7.72
CA ARG A 133 18.58 -0.67 -6.36
C ARG A 133 18.54 -1.98 -5.55
N ASN A 134 19.57 -2.26 -4.78
CA ASN A 134 19.67 -3.47 -3.96
C ASN A 134 19.39 -4.76 -4.77
N ASN A 135 20.03 -4.89 -5.94
CA ASN A 135 19.90 -6.03 -6.87
C ASN A 135 18.46 -6.30 -7.38
N ALA A 136 17.55 -5.31 -7.31
CA ALA A 136 16.21 -5.44 -7.84
C ALA A 136 15.81 -4.21 -8.66
N THR A 137 15.29 -4.44 -9.87
CA THR A 137 14.82 -3.39 -10.77
C THR A 137 13.35 -3.16 -10.51
N ARG A 138 13.01 -2.15 -9.68
CA ARG A 138 11.64 -1.88 -9.22
C ARG A 138 11.22 -0.42 -9.30
N TRP A 139 12.12 0.45 -9.71
CA TRP A 139 11.96 1.89 -9.69
C TRP A 139 11.96 2.46 -11.09
N LEU A 140 11.14 3.47 -11.31
CA LEU A 140 11.19 4.34 -12.49
C LEU A 140 11.58 5.75 -12.04
N GLY A 141 12.37 6.44 -12.87
CA GLY A 141 12.74 7.81 -12.56
C GLY A 141 13.67 8.43 -13.59
N VAL A 142 13.80 9.74 -13.51
CA VAL A 142 14.74 10.51 -14.33
C VAL A 142 15.87 10.98 -13.43
N GLY A 143 17.02 10.35 -13.55
CA GLY A 143 18.18 10.58 -12.67
C GLY A 143 17.88 10.22 -11.22
N ASP A 144 18.62 10.83 -10.27
CA ASP A 144 18.43 10.64 -8.83
C ASP A 144 17.40 11.59 -8.19
N LEU A 145 16.91 12.56 -8.97
CA LEU A 145 16.04 13.61 -8.45
C LEU A 145 14.62 13.13 -8.16
N PHE A 146 14.04 12.36 -9.05
CA PHE A 146 12.68 11.87 -8.92
C PHE A 146 12.59 10.39 -9.28
N THR A 147 12.39 9.57 -8.28
CA THR A 147 12.16 8.14 -8.46
C THR A 147 10.86 7.74 -7.78
N PHE A 148 10.06 6.90 -8.45
CA PHE A 148 8.84 6.34 -7.88
C PHE A 148 8.75 4.85 -8.20
N GLN A 149 7.99 4.14 -7.39
CA GLN A 149 7.81 2.70 -7.54
C GLN A 149 6.43 2.42 -8.17
N PRO A 150 6.36 1.85 -9.39
CA PRO A 150 5.10 1.56 -10.07
C PRO A 150 4.15 0.66 -9.28
N SER A 151 4.65 -0.24 -8.46
CA SER A 151 3.83 -1.09 -7.60
C SER A 151 3.00 -0.30 -6.57
N GLU A 152 3.44 0.90 -6.14
CA GLU A 152 2.65 1.76 -5.27
C GLU A 152 1.38 2.24 -5.99
N ILE A 153 1.53 2.65 -7.26
CA ILE A 153 0.39 3.02 -8.11
C ILE A 153 -0.51 1.81 -8.38
N ALA A 154 0.07 0.63 -8.61
CA ALA A 154 -0.68 -0.60 -8.85
C ALA A 154 -1.55 -1.01 -7.65
N LYS A 155 -1.06 -0.86 -6.41
CA LYS A 155 -1.85 -1.09 -5.18
C LYS A 155 -3.12 -0.23 -5.16
N MET A 156 -2.96 1.07 -5.40
CA MET A 156 -4.09 2.02 -5.45
C MET A 156 -5.03 1.75 -6.61
N ALA A 157 -4.48 1.42 -7.79
CA ALA A 157 -5.25 1.11 -8.99
C ALA A 157 -6.14 -0.14 -8.82
N VAL A 158 -5.59 -1.19 -8.21
CA VAL A 158 -6.35 -2.42 -7.90
C VAL A 158 -7.47 -2.14 -6.91
N VAL A 159 -7.18 -1.43 -5.81
CA VAL A 159 -8.19 -1.08 -4.82
C VAL A 159 -9.32 -0.26 -5.46
N LEU A 160 -8.99 0.77 -6.24
CA LEU A 160 -9.96 1.64 -6.87
C LEU A 160 -10.81 0.88 -7.91
N TYR A 161 -10.16 0.10 -8.78
CA TYR A 161 -10.85 -0.66 -9.82
C TYR A 161 -11.74 -1.77 -9.24
N PHE A 162 -11.26 -2.51 -8.25
CA PHE A 162 -12.04 -3.56 -7.60
C PHE A 162 -13.24 -2.96 -6.88
N SER A 163 -13.05 -1.86 -6.15
CA SER A 163 -14.14 -1.17 -5.46
C SER A 163 -15.23 -0.69 -6.41
N ASP A 164 -14.87 -0.08 -7.56
CA ASP A 164 -15.84 0.33 -8.57
C ASP A 164 -16.54 -0.86 -9.22
N SER A 165 -15.77 -1.85 -9.70
CA SER A 165 -16.28 -3.00 -10.42
C SER A 165 -17.20 -3.88 -9.54
N ILE A 166 -16.78 -4.16 -8.29
CA ILE A 166 -17.54 -4.98 -7.33
C ILE A 166 -18.82 -4.25 -6.93
N SER A 167 -18.75 -2.92 -6.68
CA SER A 167 -19.93 -2.14 -6.29
C SER A 167 -21.05 -2.17 -7.35
N ARG A 168 -20.68 -2.29 -8.63
CA ARG A 168 -21.63 -2.38 -9.76
C ARG A 168 -22.20 -3.77 -9.96
N LYS A 169 -21.45 -4.84 -9.64
CA LYS A 169 -21.83 -6.22 -9.97
C LYS A 169 -22.80 -6.87 -8.98
N LYS A 170 -22.86 -6.38 -7.72
CA LYS A 170 -23.80 -6.86 -6.68
C LYS A 170 -23.90 -8.40 -6.62
N GLU A 171 -25.08 -8.96 -6.90
CA GLU A 171 -25.35 -10.41 -6.85
C GLU A 171 -24.55 -11.24 -7.85
N ARG A 172 -24.03 -10.64 -8.95
CA ARG A 172 -23.19 -11.35 -9.92
C ARG A 172 -21.84 -11.73 -9.34
N MET A 173 -21.43 -11.16 -8.19
CA MET A 173 -20.21 -11.55 -7.47
C MET A 173 -20.21 -12.99 -6.98
N LYS A 174 -21.39 -13.61 -6.81
CA LYS A 174 -21.54 -15.01 -6.41
C LYS A 174 -21.18 -16.01 -7.50
N THR A 175 -21.07 -15.58 -8.77
CA THR A 175 -20.76 -16.47 -9.91
C THR A 175 -19.28 -16.43 -10.25
N PHE A 176 -18.70 -17.59 -10.60
CA PHE A 176 -17.29 -17.68 -10.98
C PHE A 176 -16.95 -16.78 -12.18
N ARG A 177 -17.71 -16.90 -13.27
CA ARG A 177 -17.44 -16.22 -14.55
C ARG A 177 -17.44 -14.70 -14.45
N TYR A 178 -18.33 -14.11 -13.64
CA TYR A 178 -18.49 -12.65 -13.54
C TYR A 178 -17.94 -12.08 -12.25
N GLY A 179 -17.92 -12.86 -11.17
CA GLY A 179 -17.53 -12.42 -9.83
C GLY A 179 -16.08 -12.71 -9.48
N ILE A 180 -15.48 -13.77 -10.04
CA ILE A 180 -14.15 -14.20 -9.61
C ILE A 180 -13.15 -14.15 -10.76
N ALA A 181 -13.43 -14.81 -11.87
CA ALA A 181 -12.50 -14.96 -12.98
C ALA A 181 -11.86 -13.63 -13.46
N PRO A 182 -12.60 -12.53 -13.68
CA PRO A 182 -12.00 -11.28 -14.16
C PRO A 182 -11.03 -10.66 -13.15
N TYR A 183 -11.28 -10.83 -11.84
CA TYR A 183 -10.38 -10.33 -10.80
C TYR A 183 -9.14 -11.18 -10.64
N LEU A 184 -9.28 -12.52 -10.75
CA LEU A 184 -8.13 -13.43 -10.74
C LEU A 184 -7.22 -13.19 -11.95
N VAL A 185 -7.78 -12.90 -13.13
CA VAL A 185 -6.96 -12.56 -14.31
C VAL A 185 -6.16 -11.28 -14.06
N ILE A 186 -6.79 -10.23 -13.53
CA ILE A 186 -6.09 -8.97 -13.25
C ILE A 186 -5.01 -9.18 -12.18
N LEU A 187 -5.35 -9.84 -11.07
CA LEU A 187 -4.38 -10.14 -10.01
C LEU A 187 -3.25 -11.04 -10.53
N GLY A 188 -3.56 -12.02 -11.37
CA GLY A 188 -2.57 -12.90 -11.98
C GLY A 188 -1.60 -12.16 -12.89
N VAL A 189 -2.10 -11.25 -13.74
CA VAL A 189 -1.26 -10.43 -14.61
C VAL A 189 -0.33 -9.53 -13.78
N ILE A 190 -0.88 -8.82 -12.78
CA ILE A 190 -0.08 -7.94 -11.92
C ILE A 190 0.93 -8.76 -11.11
N ALA A 191 0.52 -9.89 -10.54
CA ALA A 191 1.41 -10.76 -9.78
C ALA A 191 2.55 -11.29 -10.66
N LEU A 192 2.26 -11.71 -11.89
CA LEU A 192 3.28 -12.17 -12.83
C LEU A 192 4.30 -11.07 -13.13
N LEU A 193 3.85 -9.85 -13.44
CA LEU A 193 4.74 -8.71 -13.71
C LEU A 193 5.61 -8.40 -12.48
N MET A 194 5.02 -8.34 -11.29
CA MET A 194 5.76 -8.06 -10.06
C MET A 194 6.72 -9.17 -9.62
N LEU A 195 6.45 -10.43 -9.96
CA LEU A 195 7.38 -11.53 -9.75
C LEU A 195 8.57 -11.47 -10.72
N LEU A 196 8.37 -10.97 -11.95
CA LEU A 196 9.45 -10.66 -12.89
C LEU A 196 10.34 -9.51 -12.42
N GLU A 197 9.83 -8.60 -11.56
CA GLU A 197 10.57 -7.51 -10.89
C GLU A 197 11.22 -7.95 -9.56
N PRO A 198 11.37 -9.20 -9.22
CA PRO A 198 11.55 -9.88 -7.93
C PRO A 198 10.91 -9.13 -6.72
N HIS A 199 9.65 -8.71 -6.85
CA HIS A 199 8.94 -7.90 -5.84
C HIS A 199 7.84 -8.70 -5.11
N LEU A 200 8.25 -9.73 -4.37
CA LEU A 200 7.33 -10.64 -3.65
C LEU A 200 6.45 -9.92 -2.64
N SER A 201 7.01 -8.98 -1.87
CA SER A 201 6.30 -8.23 -0.83
C SER A 201 5.12 -7.42 -1.39
N GLY A 202 5.35 -6.66 -2.45
CA GLY A 202 4.28 -5.90 -3.11
C GLY A 202 3.22 -6.81 -3.73
N THR A 203 3.63 -7.98 -4.26
CA THR A 203 2.70 -8.99 -4.78
C THR A 203 1.76 -9.50 -3.69
N ILE A 204 2.28 -9.86 -2.50
CA ILE A 204 1.46 -10.32 -1.37
C ILE A 204 0.45 -9.25 -0.95
N LEU A 205 0.86 -7.98 -0.89
CA LEU A 205 -0.03 -6.87 -0.52
C LEU A 205 -1.17 -6.68 -1.52
N ILE A 206 -0.89 -6.72 -2.83
CA ILE A 206 -1.90 -6.55 -3.88
C ILE A 206 -2.86 -7.74 -3.91
N LEU A 207 -2.33 -8.96 -3.86
CA LEU A 207 -3.16 -10.17 -3.82
C LEU A 207 -4.04 -10.21 -2.58
N GLY A 208 -3.50 -9.87 -1.41
CA GLY A 208 -4.23 -9.84 -0.16
C GLY A 208 -5.34 -8.77 -0.15
N ALA A 209 -5.03 -7.54 -0.55
CA ALA A 209 -6.03 -6.48 -0.64
C ALA A 209 -7.13 -6.81 -1.66
N GLY A 210 -6.75 -7.36 -2.83
CA GLY A 210 -7.70 -7.84 -3.83
C GLY A 210 -8.60 -8.95 -3.30
N ALA A 211 -8.04 -9.93 -2.58
CA ALA A 211 -8.78 -11.03 -1.96
C ALA A 211 -9.77 -10.53 -0.91
N VAL A 212 -9.35 -9.60 -0.02
CA VAL A 212 -10.23 -8.99 0.99
C VAL A 212 -11.37 -8.23 0.33
N LEU A 213 -11.09 -7.43 -0.71
CA LEU A 213 -12.13 -6.73 -1.46
C LEU A 213 -13.13 -7.67 -2.13
N MET A 214 -12.66 -8.77 -2.71
CA MET A 214 -13.54 -9.80 -3.28
C MET A 214 -14.39 -10.46 -2.18
N LEU A 215 -13.82 -10.76 -1.03
CA LEU A 215 -14.50 -11.37 0.11
C LEU A 215 -15.61 -10.46 0.65
N VAL A 216 -15.29 -9.20 0.95
CA VAL A 216 -16.27 -8.18 1.38
C VAL A 216 -17.28 -7.88 0.26
N GLY A 217 -16.85 -8.03 -1.00
CA GLY A 217 -17.68 -7.95 -2.20
C GLY A 217 -18.75 -9.02 -2.31
N GLY A 218 -18.68 -10.09 -1.48
CA GLY A 218 -19.70 -11.13 -1.38
C GLY A 218 -19.46 -12.33 -2.30
N ILE A 219 -18.20 -12.72 -2.51
CA ILE A 219 -17.88 -14.01 -3.15
C ILE A 219 -18.34 -15.17 -2.26
N GLN A 220 -18.62 -16.32 -2.88
CA GLN A 220 -19.02 -17.50 -2.13
C GLN A 220 -17.84 -18.05 -1.32
N TRP A 221 -18.10 -18.45 -0.07
CA TRP A 221 -17.09 -18.96 0.88
C TRP A 221 -16.26 -20.13 0.34
N ARG A 222 -16.85 -21.00 -0.50
CA ARG A 222 -16.13 -22.12 -1.13
C ARG A 222 -14.86 -21.67 -1.87
N TRP A 223 -14.87 -20.51 -2.53
CA TRP A 223 -13.72 -20.00 -3.28
C TRP A 223 -12.62 -19.49 -2.35
N VAL A 224 -13.02 -18.95 -1.20
CA VAL A 224 -12.07 -18.56 -0.14
C VAL A 224 -11.37 -19.80 0.41
N VAL A 225 -12.13 -20.86 0.72
CA VAL A 225 -11.58 -22.13 1.21
C VAL A 225 -10.63 -22.74 0.17
N MET A 226 -10.99 -22.72 -1.11
CA MET A 226 -10.10 -23.18 -2.19
C MET A 226 -8.82 -22.37 -2.29
N ALA A 227 -8.90 -21.04 -2.18
CA ALA A 227 -7.72 -20.15 -2.21
C ALA A 227 -6.81 -20.40 -1.01
N VAL A 228 -7.36 -20.51 0.19
CA VAL A 228 -6.61 -20.83 1.42
C VAL A 228 -5.98 -22.21 1.31
N GLY A 229 -6.73 -23.22 0.82
CA GLY A 229 -6.21 -24.56 0.58
C GLY A 229 -5.05 -24.57 -0.42
N PHE A 230 -5.16 -23.81 -1.50
CA PHE A 230 -4.07 -23.67 -2.47
C PHE A 230 -2.81 -23.07 -1.84
N VAL A 231 -2.96 -21.97 -1.06
CA VAL A 231 -1.83 -21.34 -0.35
C VAL A 231 -1.20 -22.31 0.66
N ALA A 232 -2.03 -23.07 1.38
CA ALA A 232 -1.54 -24.08 2.33
C ALA A 232 -0.73 -25.20 1.63
N VAL A 233 -1.20 -25.69 0.46
CA VAL A 233 -0.46 -26.67 -0.34
C VAL A 233 0.87 -26.11 -0.81
N VAL A 234 0.90 -24.88 -1.33
CA VAL A 234 2.15 -24.24 -1.75
C VAL A 234 3.11 -24.09 -0.56
N ALA A 235 2.61 -23.70 0.61
CA ALA A 235 3.43 -23.60 1.82
C ALA A 235 4.03 -24.96 2.21
N VAL A 236 3.23 -26.03 2.21
CA VAL A 236 3.71 -27.40 2.49
C VAL A 236 4.79 -27.82 1.49
N LEU A 237 4.61 -27.53 0.19
CA LEU A 237 5.60 -27.86 -0.84
C LEU A 237 6.90 -27.03 -0.69
N MET A 238 6.83 -25.80 -0.17
CA MET A 238 8.01 -25.01 0.19
C MET A 238 8.74 -25.60 1.41
N PHE A 239 8.01 -25.94 2.47
CA PHE A 239 8.59 -26.55 3.68
C PHE A 239 9.15 -27.95 3.44
N SER A 240 8.56 -28.76 2.56
CA SER A 240 9.04 -30.09 2.20
C SER A 240 10.27 -30.09 1.30
N GLY A 241 10.70 -28.92 0.82
CA GLY A 241 11.87 -28.82 -0.05
C GLY A 241 11.64 -29.09 -1.53
N VAL A 242 10.40 -29.39 -1.94
CA VAL A 242 10.03 -29.60 -3.34
C VAL A 242 10.19 -28.28 -4.14
N ILE A 243 9.81 -27.15 -3.53
CA ILE A 243 10.04 -25.81 -4.10
C ILE A 243 11.30 -25.22 -3.47
N THR A 244 12.37 -25.09 -4.26
CA THR A 244 13.65 -24.58 -3.80
C THR A 244 13.69 -23.07 -3.65
N TYR A 245 12.78 -22.35 -4.30
CA TYR A 245 12.69 -20.89 -4.22
C TYR A 245 12.34 -20.43 -2.79
N GLY A 246 13.22 -19.64 -2.20
CA GLY A 246 13.03 -19.08 -0.84
C GLY A 246 13.40 -20.02 0.31
N GLN A 247 14.02 -21.19 0.04
CA GLN A 247 14.47 -22.11 1.11
C GLN A 247 15.49 -21.48 2.05
N SER A 248 16.45 -20.71 1.54
CA SER A 248 17.40 -19.98 2.38
C SER A 248 16.66 -19.02 3.34
N ARG A 249 15.64 -18.31 2.87
CA ARG A 249 14.85 -17.42 3.71
C ARG A 249 14.08 -18.15 4.80
N ILE A 250 13.54 -19.35 4.51
CA ILE A 250 12.86 -20.18 5.49
C ILE A 250 13.87 -20.73 6.52
N ALA A 251 15.01 -21.21 6.09
CA ALA A 251 16.06 -21.71 6.99
C ALA A 251 16.55 -20.61 7.93
N MET A 252 16.86 -19.42 7.38
CA MET A 252 17.30 -18.27 8.16
C MET A 252 16.20 -17.66 9.06
N TRP A 253 14.93 -17.88 8.70
CA TRP A 253 13.81 -17.49 9.55
C TRP A 253 13.66 -18.41 10.76
N LEU A 254 13.86 -19.74 10.59
CA LEU A 254 13.76 -20.70 11.68
C LEU A 254 14.91 -20.53 12.68
N ASP A 255 16.13 -20.26 12.20
CA ASP A 255 17.27 -19.93 13.05
C ASP A 255 18.19 -18.93 12.34
N PRO A 256 18.02 -17.62 12.58
CA PRO A 256 18.83 -16.59 11.95
C PRO A 256 20.28 -16.54 12.44
N PHE A 257 20.60 -17.25 13.53
CA PHE A 257 21.93 -17.30 14.11
C PHE A 257 22.79 -18.44 13.53
N ILE A 258 22.28 -19.30 12.67
CA ILE A 258 23.07 -20.30 11.94
C ILE A 258 24.08 -19.59 11.01
N ASP A 259 23.65 -18.54 10.31
CA ASP A 259 24.53 -17.72 9.47
C ASP A 259 24.36 -16.23 9.78
N PRO A 260 24.89 -15.79 10.92
CA PRO A 260 24.70 -14.42 11.42
C PRO A 260 25.56 -13.38 10.66
N ARG A 261 26.32 -13.78 9.63
CA ARG A 261 27.13 -12.89 8.77
C ARG A 261 26.69 -12.92 7.30
N GLY A 262 25.85 -13.87 6.90
CA GLY A 262 25.31 -14.03 5.57
C GLY A 262 23.80 -13.74 5.52
N ASP A 263 23.03 -14.70 5.02
CA ASP A 263 21.57 -14.53 4.77
C ASP A 263 20.76 -14.28 6.05
N GLY A 264 21.24 -14.71 7.24
CA GLY A 264 20.61 -14.47 8.54
C GLY A 264 20.95 -13.11 9.18
N TYR A 265 21.92 -12.36 8.62
CA TYR A 265 22.47 -11.15 9.24
C TYR A 265 21.42 -10.11 9.57
N GLN A 266 20.57 -9.78 8.62
CA GLN A 266 19.55 -8.74 8.79
C GLN A 266 18.55 -9.05 9.89
N LEU A 267 18.05 -10.29 9.95
CA LEU A 267 17.10 -10.71 10.98
C LEU A 267 17.77 -10.84 12.34
N SER A 268 18.98 -11.38 12.43
CA SER A 268 19.71 -11.50 13.69
C SER A 268 19.99 -10.12 14.31
N GLN A 269 20.42 -9.12 13.51
CA GLN A 269 20.63 -7.76 13.99
C GLN A 269 19.32 -7.08 14.43
N SER A 270 18.21 -7.35 13.73
CA SER A 270 16.87 -6.89 14.13
C SER A 270 16.48 -7.43 15.52
N LEU A 271 16.65 -8.73 15.74
CA LEU A 271 16.32 -9.35 17.04
C LEU A 271 17.24 -8.84 18.17
N ILE A 272 18.52 -8.59 17.87
CA ILE A 272 19.45 -7.97 18.82
C ILE A 272 19.01 -6.55 19.17
N ALA A 273 18.59 -5.75 18.16
CA ALA A 273 18.05 -4.40 18.40
C ALA A 273 16.85 -4.43 19.35
N ILE A 274 15.85 -5.28 19.04
CA ILE A 274 14.65 -5.43 19.87
C ILE A 274 15.01 -5.87 21.29
N GLY A 275 15.89 -6.86 21.44
CA GLY A 275 16.31 -7.37 22.74
C GLY A 275 17.08 -6.35 23.57
N SER A 276 17.92 -5.52 22.92
CA SER A 276 18.72 -4.49 23.61
C SER A 276 17.88 -3.32 24.12
N GLY A 277 16.71 -3.05 23.52
CA GLY A 277 15.79 -1.99 23.97
C GLY A 277 15.14 -2.26 25.31
N GLY A 278 14.96 -3.53 25.70
CA GLY A 278 14.31 -3.90 26.97
C GLY A 278 12.91 -3.28 27.11
N ILE A 279 12.52 -2.97 28.34
CA ILE A 279 11.17 -2.42 28.62
C ILE A 279 11.10 -0.91 28.30
N TRP A 280 12.11 -0.15 28.67
CA TRP A 280 12.11 1.32 28.63
C TRP A 280 12.82 1.94 27.42
N GLY A 281 13.56 1.15 26.66
CA GLY A 281 14.41 1.60 25.57
C GLY A 281 15.75 2.19 26.05
N LEU A 282 16.67 2.34 25.10
CA LEU A 282 17.98 2.98 25.35
C LEU A 282 17.87 4.52 25.39
N GLY A 283 16.73 5.05 24.94
CA GLY A 283 16.46 6.49 24.75
C GLY A 283 16.56 6.91 23.28
N LEU A 284 15.78 7.91 22.93
CA LEU A 284 15.72 8.45 21.57
C LEU A 284 17.13 8.88 21.10
N GLY A 285 17.52 8.48 19.89
CA GLY A 285 18.83 8.79 19.34
C GLY A 285 19.98 7.89 19.82
N LYS A 286 19.73 6.94 20.74
CA LYS A 286 20.76 6.12 21.37
C LYS A 286 20.83 4.68 20.87
N SER A 287 20.12 4.33 19.81
CA SER A 287 20.27 3.03 19.16
C SER A 287 21.72 2.80 18.75
N ARG A 288 22.21 1.59 18.95
CA ARG A 288 23.53 1.13 18.53
C ARG A 288 23.45 0.49 17.14
N GLN A 289 22.36 -0.20 16.85
CA GLN A 289 22.18 -0.96 15.62
C GLN A 289 22.06 -0.07 14.38
N LYS A 290 21.63 1.19 14.53
CA LYS A 290 21.57 2.16 13.43
C LYS A 290 22.94 2.59 12.89
N PHE A 291 24.05 2.34 13.62
CA PHE A 291 25.39 2.66 13.16
C PHE A 291 25.94 1.56 12.23
N LEU A 292 25.21 1.29 11.13
CA LEU A 292 25.56 0.36 10.04
C LEU A 292 25.64 -1.12 10.47
N TYR A 293 25.14 -1.48 11.66
CA TYR A 293 25.01 -2.87 12.06
C TYR A 293 23.76 -3.50 11.46
N LEU A 294 22.63 -2.81 11.47
CA LEU A 294 21.36 -3.28 10.90
C LEU A 294 21.21 -2.73 9.48
N PRO A 295 21.20 -3.59 8.43
CA PRO A 295 20.91 -3.13 7.07
C PRO A 295 19.47 -2.63 6.95
N GLU A 296 19.23 -1.58 6.13
CA GLU A 296 17.91 -1.01 5.86
C GLU A 296 17.19 -0.53 7.12
N GLU A 297 17.93 -0.02 8.09
CA GLU A 297 17.46 0.47 9.40
C GLU A 297 16.48 1.64 9.29
N HIS A 298 16.54 2.40 8.20
CA HIS A 298 15.64 3.51 7.92
C HIS A 298 14.50 3.14 6.93
N ASN A 299 14.51 1.94 6.37
CA ASN A 299 13.50 1.41 5.46
C ASN A 299 12.67 0.31 6.14
N ASP A 300 12.94 -0.94 5.79
CA ASP A 300 12.09 -2.09 6.15
C ASP A 300 12.23 -2.51 7.62
N PHE A 301 13.34 -2.17 8.27
CA PHE A 301 13.65 -2.54 9.65
C PHE A 301 13.58 -1.37 10.64
N ILE A 302 12.95 -0.26 10.25
CA ILE A 302 12.82 0.92 11.13
C ILE A 302 12.15 0.58 12.47
N PHE A 303 11.21 -0.38 12.49
CA PHE A 303 10.53 -0.81 13.72
C PHE A 303 11.49 -1.46 14.73
N ALA A 304 12.58 -2.09 14.30
CA ALA A 304 13.62 -2.59 15.21
C ALA A 304 14.32 -1.45 15.94
N ILE A 305 14.62 -0.34 15.25
CA ILE A 305 15.20 0.86 15.86
C ILE A 305 14.21 1.52 16.82
N VAL A 306 12.91 1.52 16.47
CA VAL A 306 11.83 1.96 17.38
C VAL A 306 11.86 1.15 18.68
N CYS A 307 11.95 -0.19 18.59
CA CYS A 307 12.02 -1.07 19.75
C CYS A 307 13.31 -0.83 20.56
N GLU A 308 14.45 -0.61 19.92
CA GLU A 308 15.71 -0.34 20.61
C GLU A 308 15.71 0.98 21.34
N GLU A 309 15.20 2.07 20.73
CA GLU A 309 15.21 3.41 21.30
C GLU A 309 14.09 3.65 22.30
N LEU A 310 12.86 3.20 22.03
CA LEU A 310 11.67 3.44 22.84
C LEU A 310 11.27 2.25 23.73
N GLY A 311 11.93 1.10 23.57
CA GLY A 311 11.66 -0.12 24.30
C GLY A 311 10.30 -0.75 24.00
N LEU A 312 9.94 -1.75 24.78
CA LEU A 312 8.67 -2.47 24.67
C LEU A 312 7.45 -1.53 24.83
N ILE A 313 7.52 -0.58 25.75
CA ILE A 313 6.42 0.36 26.01
C ILE A 313 6.17 1.23 24.77
N GLY A 314 7.22 1.81 24.19
CA GLY A 314 7.10 2.62 22.98
C GLY A 314 6.58 1.82 21.78
N ALA A 315 7.09 0.60 21.60
CA ALA A 315 6.62 -0.31 20.56
C ALA A 315 5.12 -0.64 20.71
N ILE A 316 4.66 -0.98 21.91
CA ILE A 316 3.24 -1.26 22.20
C ILE A 316 2.37 -0.03 21.91
N ILE A 317 2.78 1.16 22.33
CA ILE A 317 2.02 2.40 22.06
C ILE A 317 1.85 2.61 20.55
N ILE A 318 2.91 2.43 19.77
CA ILE A 318 2.85 2.57 18.31
C ILE A 318 1.95 1.50 17.69
N ILE A 319 2.03 0.25 18.14
CA ILE A 319 1.13 -0.81 17.68
C ILE A 319 -0.33 -0.47 17.99
N ILE A 320 -0.63 0.01 19.21
CA ILE A 320 -1.98 0.42 19.59
C ILE A 320 -2.48 1.56 18.69
N LEU A 321 -1.64 2.55 18.37
CA LEU A 321 -2.01 3.63 17.45
C LEU A 321 -2.34 3.11 16.04
N PHE A 322 -1.56 2.17 15.50
CA PHE A 322 -1.87 1.53 14.23
C PHE A 322 -3.17 0.73 14.30
N VAL A 323 -3.38 -0.06 15.33
CA VAL A 323 -4.62 -0.83 15.53
C VAL A 323 -5.82 0.12 15.63
N ALA A 324 -5.70 1.20 16.39
CA ALA A 324 -6.76 2.20 16.52
C ALA A 324 -7.08 2.87 15.17
N LEU A 325 -6.05 3.23 14.38
CA LEU A 325 -6.21 3.79 13.03
C LEU A 325 -6.97 2.81 12.11
N ILE A 326 -6.55 1.53 12.10
CA ILE A 326 -7.15 0.48 11.26
C ILE A 326 -8.60 0.24 11.67
N LEU A 327 -8.88 0.09 12.96
CA LEU A 327 -10.24 -0.09 13.46
C LEU A 327 -11.13 1.11 13.15
N ARG A 328 -10.61 2.34 13.31
CA ARG A 328 -11.34 3.55 12.93
C ARG A 328 -11.61 3.61 11.44
N GLY A 329 -10.64 3.23 10.60
CA GLY A 329 -10.81 3.13 9.15
C GLY A 329 -11.90 2.13 8.75
N TYR A 330 -11.93 0.93 9.34
CA TYR A 330 -13.02 -0.02 9.09
C TYR A 330 -14.37 0.48 9.63
N TRP A 331 -14.38 1.19 10.75
CA TRP A 331 -15.60 1.83 11.23
C TRP A 331 -16.15 2.84 10.21
N ILE A 332 -15.29 3.68 9.61
CA ILE A 332 -15.67 4.60 8.53
C ILE A 332 -16.24 3.83 7.33
N ALA A 333 -15.60 2.71 6.96
CA ALA A 333 -16.05 1.86 5.86
C ALA A 333 -17.46 1.29 6.07
N LEU A 334 -17.77 0.87 7.32
CA LEU A 334 -19.09 0.34 7.69
C LEU A 334 -20.19 1.41 7.68
N HIS A 335 -19.83 2.67 7.94
CA HIS A 335 -20.75 3.81 7.95
C HIS A 335 -20.74 4.59 6.63
N ALA A 336 -20.06 4.07 5.60
CA ALA A 336 -20.05 4.70 4.28
C ALA A 336 -21.45 4.68 3.65
N ARG A 337 -21.81 5.78 2.98
CA ARG A 337 -23.15 5.99 2.39
C ARG A 337 -23.46 5.08 1.21
N ASP A 338 -22.43 4.61 0.52
CA ASP A 338 -22.60 3.76 -0.66
C ASP A 338 -21.55 2.64 -0.69
N ARG A 339 -21.86 1.58 -1.42
CA ARG A 339 -21.02 0.38 -1.51
C ARG A 339 -19.64 0.64 -2.12
N PHE A 340 -19.51 1.61 -3.01
CA PHE A 340 -18.22 1.96 -3.60
C PHE A 340 -17.32 2.61 -2.56
N GLY A 341 -17.82 3.61 -1.82
CA GLY A 341 -17.07 4.26 -0.75
C GLY A 341 -16.67 3.28 0.34
N SER A 342 -17.59 2.40 0.76
CA SER A 342 -17.28 1.34 1.73
C SER A 342 -16.14 0.44 1.26
N LEU A 343 -16.21 -0.10 0.04
CA LEU A 343 -15.18 -0.97 -0.53
C LEU A 343 -13.85 -0.23 -0.73
N LEU A 344 -13.90 1.03 -1.16
CA LEU A 344 -12.69 1.84 -1.34
C LEU A 344 -11.94 2.00 -0.02
N VAL A 345 -12.65 2.40 1.04
CA VAL A 345 -12.05 2.54 2.39
C VAL A 345 -11.57 1.19 2.91
N VAL A 346 -12.34 0.11 2.76
CA VAL A 346 -11.89 -1.25 3.13
C VAL A 346 -10.58 -1.59 2.44
N GLY A 347 -10.47 -1.37 1.13
CA GLY A 347 -9.26 -1.69 0.37
C GLY A 347 -8.03 -0.90 0.83
N LEU A 348 -8.18 0.41 1.02
CA LEU A 348 -7.09 1.28 1.49
C LEU A 348 -6.64 0.94 2.91
N VAL A 349 -7.60 0.75 3.82
CA VAL A 349 -7.29 0.37 5.21
C VAL A 349 -6.66 -1.02 5.28
N THR A 350 -7.11 -1.95 4.44
CA THR A 350 -6.51 -3.29 4.35
C THR A 350 -5.04 -3.23 3.90
N LEU A 351 -4.69 -2.36 2.95
CA LEU A 351 -3.29 -2.18 2.54
C LEU A 351 -2.44 -1.69 3.72
N ILE A 352 -2.89 -0.68 4.46
CA ILE A 352 -2.19 -0.17 5.65
C ILE A 352 -2.08 -1.28 6.71
N ALA A 353 -3.17 -2.00 6.98
CA ALA A 353 -3.19 -3.07 7.97
C ALA A 353 -2.21 -4.19 7.61
N MET A 354 -2.21 -4.65 6.36
CA MET A 354 -1.30 -5.71 5.90
C MET A 354 0.16 -5.25 5.93
N GLN A 355 0.46 -4.02 5.47
CA GLN A 355 1.82 -3.49 5.52
C GLN A 355 2.32 -3.42 6.96
N THR A 356 1.52 -2.86 7.88
CA THR A 356 1.88 -2.75 9.29
C THR A 356 2.09 -4.12 9.93
N PHE A 357 1.13 -5.03 9.76
CA PHE A 357 1.21 -6.37 10.34
C PHE A 357 2.41 -7.15 9.81
N LEU A 358 2.61 -7.17 8.50
CA LEU A 358 3.69 -7.92 7.87
C LEU A 358 5.06 -7.33 8.21
N ASN A 359 5.21 -5.98 8.25
CA ASN A 359 6.47 -5.37 8.65
C ASN A 359 6.84 -5.75 10.09
N ILE A 360 5.90 -5.57 11.04
CA ILE A 360 6.14 -5.92 12.45
C ILE A 360 6.45 -7.41 12.59
N ALA A 361 5.69 -8.28 11.90
CA ALA A 361 5.92 -9.73 11.95
C ALA A 361 7.28 -10.14 11.37
N VAL A 362 7.75 -9.48 10.30
CA VAL A 362 9.09 -9.70 9.73
C VAL A 362 10.18 -9.25 10.70
N VAL A 363 10.08 -8.03 11.20
CA VAL A 363 11.09 -7.42 12.08
C VAL A 363 11.24 -8.20 13.40
N THR A 364 10.13 -8.75 13.91
CA THR A 364 10.12 -9.60 15.13
C THR A 364 10.45 -11.07 14.87
N GLY A 365 10.71 -11.46 13.60
CA GLY A 365 10.99 -12.85 13.25
C GLY A 365 9.79 -13.78 13.28
N ALA A 366 8.55 -13.27 13.34
CA ALA A 366 7.33 -14.09 13.33
C ALA A 366 7.03 -14.70 11.94
N VAL A 367 7.53 -14.07 10.87
CA VAL A 367 7.43 -14.56 9.48
C VAL A 367 8.78 -14.37 8.76
N PRO A 368 9.03 -15.11 7.66
CA PRO A 368 10.26 -14.97 6.87
C PRO A 368 10.46 -13.52 6.37
N THR A 369 11.72 -13.12 6.24
CA THR A 369 12.10 -11.77 5.81
C THR A 369 11.53 -11.41 4.44
N THR A 370 10.78 -10.31 4.40
CA THR A 370 10.25 -9.69 3.19
C THR A 370 10.47 -8.19 3.29
N GLY A 371 10.88 -7.54 2.22
CA GLY A 371 11.11 -6.09 2.21
C GLY A 371 9.79 -5.32 2.17
N ILE A 372 9.06 -5.23 3.26
CA ILE A 372 7.81 -4.46 3.39
C ILE A 372 8.07 -3.27 4.29
N SER A 373 7.83 -2.06 3.77
CA SER A 373 7.97 -0.82 4.54
C SER A 373 6.83 -0.65 5.55
N LEU A 374 7.13 -0.08 6.73
CA LEU A 374 6.13 0.30 7.73
C LEU A 374 5.45 1.62 7.30
N PRO A 375 4.11 1.65 7.16
CA PRO A 375 3.39 2.87 6.80
C PRO A 375 3.75 4.05 7.69
N PHE A 376 3.89 5.24 7.12
CA PHE A 376 4.23 6.51 7.78
C PHE A 376 5.63 6.60 8.41
N PHE A 377 6.32 5.49 8.65
CA PHE A 377 7.63 5.45 9.33
C PHE A 377 8.79 5.27 8.36
N SER A 378 8.71 4.25 7.49
CA SER A 378 9.80 3.90 6.59
C SER A 378 10.14 4.99 5.60
N TYR A 379 11.42 5.11 5.27
CA TYR A 379 11.85 5.99 4.19
C TYR A 379 11.27 5.54 2.86
N GLY A 380 10.57 6.45 2.19
CA GLY A 380 9.94 6.20 0.90
C GLY A 380 9.05 7.37 0.54
N GLY A 381 9.67 8.48 0.08
CA GLY A 381 8.96 9.74 -0.11
C GLY A 381 7.68 9.62 -0.94
N THR A 382 7.76 9.00 -2.13
CA THR A 382 6.58 8.82 -3.01
C THR A 382 5.55 7.88 -2.40
N ALA A 383 5.97 6.82 -1.68
CA ALA A 383 5.07 5.91 -1.00
C ALA A 383 4.31 6.64 0.13
N LEU A 384 5.01 7.44 0.95
CA LEU A 384 4.39 8.24 1.99
C LEU A 384 3.40 9.25 1.42
N ALA A 385 3.77 9.97 0.34
CA ALA A 385 2.88 10.93 -0.30
C ALA A 385 1.61 10.26 -0.86
N MET A 386 1.70 9.05 -1.40
CA MET A 386 0.56 8.27 -1.87
C MET A 386 -0.30 7.71 -0.73
N GLN A 387 0.31 7.38 0.41
CA GLN A 387 -0.43 6.90 1.59
C GLN A 387 -1.21 8.01 2.27
N LEU A 388 -0.72 9.24 2.24
CA LEU A 388 -1.36 10.41 2.84
C LEU A 388 -2.44 11.01 1.92
N GLY A 389 -2.28 10.94 0.60
CA GLY A 389 -3.20 11.50 -0.40
C GLY A 389 -4.28 10.52 -0.82
#